data_02a8dcab81bf89d635bf10460d0635f4
#
_entry.id   02a8dcab81bf89d635bf10460d0635f4
#
_cell.length_a   1.000
_cell.length_b   1.000
_cell.length_c   1.000
_cell.angle_alpha   90.00
_cell.angle_beta   90.00
_cell.angle_gamma   90.00
#
_symmetry.space_group_name_H-M   'P 1'
#
loop_
_entity.id
_entity.type
_entity.pdbx_description
1 polymer ?
#
loop_
_entity_poly.entity_id
_entity_poly.type
_entity_poly.pdbx_seq_one_letter_code
_entity_poly.pdbx_strand_id
1 'polypeptide(L)'
;NLFTPGSTPEVERPWTAFQPQLITLPDGSVHVETSFTRLTGCSPILLAGMTPTTVDPEIVAAAANAGHWAELAGGGQVSEDIFAENTARLAELLEPGRSAQFNSLFLDPYLWKMQVGGKRLVQKARAAGVPFDGVIVTAGIPELDESVALIEELTEAGLRHVSFKPGTVTQIRQVVRIAAEVPHMPVIVQVEGGRAGGHHSWEDLDDLLTATYADIRARDNAVLAVGGGIGRPEQAAEYLLGRWSEKHGYPAMPVDAIIIGTAAMAAKESTASSGVKKLLVDTKGTDAWVRAGGAEEGMASGRSQLGADIHEIDNAAARAGRLLDEVANDADAVAARRDEIIAAINGTAKPYFGDVADMTYREVLDRYLELAAPEGEFLDPSWAARFDVIVDRFEARLSDADSGEFDSIRTDASNAEGAASGTATVALLAEAHDLDVRLHPSDA
;
A
#
# COMPACT_ATOMS: atom_id res chain seq x y z
N ASN A 1 -15.69 -17.21 46.09
CA ASN A 1 -16.96 -16.84 45.46
C ASN A 1 -16.93 -15.37 45.08
N LEU A 2 -16.53 -15.08 43.86
CA LEU A 2 -16.75 -13.78 43.25
C LEU A 2 -17.67 -13.99 42.06
N PHE A 3 -18.92 -13.64 42.23
CA PHE A 3 -19.91 -13.55 41.17
C PHE A 3 -19.54 -12.38 40.30
N THR A 4 -19.18 -12.61 39.05
CA THR A 4 -19.19 -11.63 37.98
C THR A 4 -20.65 -11.41 37.55
N PRO A 5 -21.14 -10.17 37.38
CA PRO A 5 -22.50 -9.90 36.89
C PRO A 5 -22.68 -10.51 35.50
N GLY A 6 -23.77 -11.17 35.29
CA GLY A 6 -24.07 -12.00 34.15
C GLY A 6 -23.95 -11.27 32.82
N SER A 7 -23.07 -11.75 31.96
CA SER A 7 -23.24 -11.67 30.53
C SER A 7 -24.51 -12.48 30.19
N THR A 8 -25.47 -11.81 29.53
CA THR A 8 -26.54 -12.49 28.81
C THR A 8 -25.90 -13.57 27.96
N PRO A 9 -26.39 -14.83 27.96
CA PRO A 9 -25.81 -15.86 27.08
C PRO A 9 -25.97 -15.35 25.64
N GLU A 10 -24.84 -15.10 24.96
CA GLU A 10 -24.82 -14.89 23.52
C GLU A 10 -25.48 -16.13 22.90
N VAL A 11 -26.58 -15.91 22.18
CA VAL A 11 -27.23 -17.00 21.44
C VAL A 11 -26.28 -17.36 20.32
N GLU A 12 -25.61 -18.49 20.46
CA GLU A 12 -24.70 -19.02 19.45
C GLU A 12 -25.49 -19.17 18.14
N ARG A 13 -25.25 -18.25 17.19
CA ARG A 13 -25.87 -18.37 15.87
C ARG A 13 -25.19 -19.51 15.12
N PRO A 14 -25.96 -20.46 14.56
CA PRO A 14 -25.35 -21.47 13.71
C PRO A 14 -24.68 -20.82 12.50
N TRP A 15 -23.51 -21.29 12.08
CA TRP A 15 -22.78 -20.70 10.93
C TRP A 15 -23.58 -20.68 9.62
N THR A 16 -24.58 -21.53 9.50
CA THR A 16 -25.56 -21.49 8.41
C THR A 16 -26.35 -20.17 8.32
N ALA A 17 -26.44 -19.43 9.42
CA ALA A 17 -27.09 -18.11 9.43
C ALA A 17 -26.31 -17.03 8.63
N PHE A 18 -25.03 -17.29 8.32
CA PHE A 18 -24.17 -16.42 7.53
C PHE A 18 -24.12 -16.81 6.03
N GLN A 19 -24.88 -17.82 5.62
CA GLN A 19 -24.97 -18.21 4.21
C GLN A 19 -25.50 -17.04 3.38
N PRO A 20 -24.85 -16.71 2.23
CA PRO A 20 -25.35 -15.71 1.32
C PRO A 20 -26.71 -16.12 0.75
N GLN A 21 -27.55 -15.14 0.49
CA GLN A 21 -28.87 -15.35 -0.10
C GLN A 21 -28.96 -14.62 -1.45
N LEU A 22 -29.69 -15.20 -2.39
CA LEU A 22 -30.06 -14.50 -3.62
C LEU A 22 -31.36 -13.74 -3.37
N ILE A 23 -31.32 -12.44 -3.57
CA ILE A 23 -32.50 -11.58 -3.49
C ILE A 23 -32.81 -10.99 -4.85
N THR A 24 -34.09 -10.86 -5.18
CA THR A 24 -34.52 -10.17 -6.39
C THR A 24 -35.03 -8.80 -6.01
N LEU A 25 -34.42 -7.76 -6.60
CA LEU A 25 -34.82 -6.38 -6.40
C LEU A 25 -36.07 -6.03 -7.22
N PRO A 26 -36.75 -4.91 -6.93
CA PRO A 26 -37.98 -4.50 -7.62
C PRO A 26 -37.80 -4.30 -9.13
N ASP A 27 -36.59 -4.00 -9.61
CA ASP A 27 -36.26 -3.87 -11.02
C ASP A 27 -36.00 -5.23 -11.73
N GLY A 28 -36.10 -6.34 -10.99
CA GLY A 28 -35.88 -7.68 -11.48
C GLY A 28 -34.41 -8.15 -11.46
N SER A 29 -33.49 -7.30 -11.04
CA SER A 29 -32.08 -7.72 -10.87
C SER A 29 -31.92 -8.66 -9.69
N VAL A 30 -30.96 -9.58 -9.78
CA VAL A 30 -30.64 -10.55 -8.72
C VAL A 30 -29.34 -10.18 -8.06
N HIS A 31 -29.37 -10.07 -6.75
CA HIS A 31 -28.22 -9.69 -5.94
C HIS A 31 -27.88 -10.76 -4.90
N VAL A 32 -26.60 -10.82 -4.51
CA VAL A 32 -26.13 -11.63 -3.41
C VAL A 32 -26.25 -10.81 -2.13
N GLU A 33 -27.03 -11.28 -1.17
CA GLU A 33 -27.17 -10.64 0.14
C GLU A 33 -26.29 -11.35 1.17
N THR A 34 -25.48 -10.57 1.91
CA THR A 34 -24.65 -10.98 3.05
C THR A 34 -24.75 -9.93 4.15
N SER A 35 -24.09 -10.13 5.29
CA SER A 35 -23.97 -9.08 6.31
C SER A 35 -23.25 -7.83 5.78
N PHE A 36 -22.27 -8.03 4.91
CA PHE A 36 -21.54 -6.92 4.27
C PHE A 36 -22.43 -6.10 3.34
N THR A 37 -23.21 -6.76 2.48
CA THR A 37 -24.06 -6.04 1.52
C THR A 37 -25.20 -5.29 2.22
N ARG A 38 -25.75 -5.84 3.30
CA ARG A 38 -26.73 -5.14 4.15
C ARG A 38 -26.16 -3.91 4.84
N LEU A 39 -24.90 -3.99 5.29
CA LEU A 39 -24.20 -2.89 5.93
C LEU A 39 -23.89 -1.77 4.95
N THR A 40 -23.35 -2.09 3.80
CA THR A 40 -22.72 -1.12 2.89
C THR A 40 -23.61 -0.70 1.73
N GLY A 41 -24.58 -1.49 1.37
CA GLY A 41 -25.36 -1.33 0.13
C GLY A 41 -24.57 -1.69 -1.15
N CYS A 42 -23.36 -2.19 -1.01
CA CYS A 42 -22.49 -2.60 -2.10
C CYS A 42 -22.60 -4.10 -2.37
N SER A 43 -22.08 -4.56 -3.51
CA SER A 43 -21.89 -5.99 -3.77
C SER A 43 -20.90 -6.62 -2.78
N PRO A 44 -20.87 -7.95 -2.61
CA PRO A 44 -19.90 -8.58 -1.71
C PRO A 44 -18.49 -8.68 -2.29
N ILE A 45 -18.14 -7.83 -3.24
CA ILE A 45 -16.81 -7.74 -3.87
C ILE A 45 -16.23 -6.37 -3.57
N LEU A 46 -15.02 -6.35 -3.00
CA LEU A 46 -14.32 -5.15 -2.60
C LEU A 46 -13.10 -4.92 -3.48
N LEU A 47 -12.89 -3.68 -3.91
CA LEU A 47 -11.62 -3.24 -4.46
C LEU A 47 -10.70 -2.80 -3.31
N ALA A 48 -9.62 -3.54 -3.12
CA ALA A 48 -8.64 -3.27 -2.06
C ALA A 48 -7.90 -1.94 -2.27
N GLY A 49 -7.51 -1.31 -1.16
CA GLY A 49 -6.54 -0.22 -1.19
C GLY A 49 -5.16 -0.73 -1.57
N MET A 50 -4.63 -0.25 -2.68
CA MET A 50 -3.34 -0.66 -3.26
C MET A 50 -2.53 0.55 -3.68
N THR A 51 -1.34 0.70 -3.16
CA THR A 51 -0.38 1.70 -3.67
C THR A 51 0.48 1.02 -4.75
N PRO A 52 0.56 1.56 -6.00
CA PRO A 52 0.00 2.84 -6.44
C PRO A 52 -1.42 2.77 -7.04
N THR A 53 -2.00 1.61 -7.29
CA THR A 53 -3.16 1.42 -8.19
C THR A 53 -4.41 2.19 -7.77
N THR A 54 -4.78 2.16 -6.48
CA THR A 54 -5.97 2.86 -5.96
C THR A 54 -5.62 4.16 -5.23
N VAL A 55 -4.44 4.71 -5.50
CA VAL A 55 -4.10 6.11 -5.19
C VAL A 55 -4.89 7.05 -6.09
N ASP A 56 -5.15 6.61 -7.33
CA ASP A 56 -5.90 7.37 -8.31
C ASP A 56 -7.40 7.27 -8.04
N PRO A 57 -8.12 8.41 -7.98
CA PRO A 57 -9.57 8.43 -7.73
C PRO A 57 -10.39 7.74 -8.83
N GLU A 58 -9.89 7.68 -10.07
CA GLU A 58 -10.60 7.17 -11.23
C GLU A 58 -11.03 5.71 -11.08
N ILE A 59 -10.10 4.81 -10.71
CA ILE A 59 -10.43 3.39 -10.53
C ILE A 59 -11.32 3.17 -9.31
N VAL A 60 -11.11 3.97 -8.24
CA VAL A 60 -11.92 3.91 -7.01
C VAL A 60 -13.36 4.31 -7.32
N ALA A 61 -13.55 5.43 -8.01
CA ALA A 61 -14.86 5.90 -8.44
C ALA A 61 -15.53 4.93 -9.41
N ALA A 62 -14.79 4.38 -10.37
CA ALA A 62 -15.32 3.41 -11.32
C ALA A 62 -15.88 2.16 -10.61
N ALA A 63 -15.16 1.62 -9.65
CA ALA A 63 -15.62 0.48 -8.85
C ALA A 63 -16.83 0.84 -7.99
N ALA A 64 -16.82 2.00 -7.32
CA ALA A 64 -17.92 2.46 -6.50
C ALA A 64 -19.19 2.73 -7.31
N ASN A 65 -19.08 3.36 -8.48
CA ASN A 65 -20.19 3.63 -9.39
C ASN A 65 -20.78 2.32 -9.96
N ALA A 66 -19.95 1.30 -10.16
CA ALA A 66 -20.40 -0.05 -10.54
C ALA A 66 -21.08 -0.82 -9.39
N GLY A 67 -21.18 -0.24 -8.19
CA GLY A 67 -21.84 -0.84 -7.03
C GLY A 67 -20.95 -1.69 -6.15
N HIS A 68 -19.64 -1.54 -6.26
CA HIS A 68 -18.67 -2.21 -5.42
C HIS A 68 -18.17 -1.30 -4.30
N TRP A 69 -17.71 -1.89 -3.21
CA TRP A 69 -16.99 -1.17 -2.18
C TRP A 69 -15.54 -0.96 -2.64
N ALA A 70 -15.01 0.26 -2.54
CA ALA A 70 -13.70 0.62 -3.06
C ALA A 70 -12.91 1.48 -2.08
N GLU A 71 -11.60 1.21 -1.96
CA GLU A 71 -10.69 1.88 -1.04
C GLU A 71 -9.75 2.85 -1.79
N LEU A 72 -9.76 4.14 -1.42
CA LEU A 72 -8.72 5.09 -1.81
C LEU A 72 -7.49 4.84 -0.94
N ALA A 73 -6.35 4.52 -1.56
CA ALA A 73 -5.12 4.18 -0.83
C ALA A 73 -4.42 5.42 -0.27
N GLY A 74 -4.29 5.49 1.05
CA GLY A 74 -3.61 6.57 1.76
C GLY A 74 -2.08 6.58 1.58
N GLY A 75 -1.47 5.44 1.21
CA GLY A 75 -0.02 5.36 0.98
C GLY A 75 0.51 6.27 -0.12
N GLY A 76 -0.34 6.70 -1.06
CA GLY A 76 0.01 7.67 -2.08
C GLY A 76 -0.42 9.11 -1.77
N GLN A 77 -1.23 9.33 -0.73
CA GLN A 77 -1.68 10.65 -0.29
C GLN A 77 -0.63 11.29 0.64
N VAL A 78 0.56 11.57 0.08
CA VAL A 78 1.77 11.89 0.86
C VAL A 78 1.88 13.37 1.29
N SER A 79 0.97 14.23 0.84
CA SER A 79 0.87 15.63 1.29
C SER A 79 -0.59 16.05 1.42
N GLU A 80 -0.82 17.17 2.13
CA GLU A 80 -2.17 17.75 2.26
C GLU A 80 -2.74 18.17 0.92
N ASP A 81 -1.91 18.69 0.02
CA ASP A 81 -2.34 19.14 -1.32
C ASP A 81 -2.75 17.95 -2.19
N ILE A 82 -1.96 16.89 -2.25
CA ILE A 82 -2.29 15.65 -2.98
C ILE A 82 -3.56 15.03 -2.41
N PHE A 83 -3.68 14.98 -1.07
CA PHE A 83 -4.89 14.48 -0.42
C PHE A 83 -6.12 15.31 -0.83
N ALA A 84 -6.01 16.64 -0.78
CA ALA A 84 -7.11 17.54 -1.13
C ALA A 84 -7.51 17.42 -2.61
N GLU A 85 -6.54 17.37 -3.52
CA GLU A 85 -6.77 17.21 -4.96
C GLU A 85 -7.47 15.87 -5.25
N ASN A 86 -6.93 14.77 -4.76
CA ASN A 86 -7.48 13.44 -5.03
C ASN A 86 -8.86 13.23 -4.38
N THR A 87 -9.10 13.76 -3.19
CA THR A 87 -10.43 13.66 -2.55
C THR A 87 -11.47 14.54 -3.22
N ALA A 88 -11.11 15.73 -3.69
CA ALA A 88 -11.99 16.58 -4.50
C ALA A 88 -12.33 15.89 -5.83
N ARG A 89 -11.34 15.34 -6.50
CA ARG A 89 -11.52 14.59 -7.75
C ARG A 89 -12.39 13.35 -7.55
N LEU A 90 -12.19 12.60 -6.46
CA LEU A 90 -13.04 11.46 -6.13
C LEU A 90 -14.51 11.89 -5.94
N ALA A 91 -14.75 12.99 -5.22
CA ALA A 91 -16.11 13.49 -4.99
C ALA A 91 -16.82 13.92 -6.29
N GLU A 92 -16.06 14.46 -7.26
CA GLU A 92 -16.59 14.79 -8.60
C GLU A 92 -16.95 13.55 -9.43
N LEU A 93 -16.17 12.48 -9.31
CA LEU A 93 -16.33 11.27 -10.11
C LEU A 93 -17.41 10.33 -9.58
N LEU A 94 -17.69 10.39 -8.28
CA LEU A 94 -18.71 9.55 -7.66
C LEU A 94 -20.12 9.97 -8.06
N GLU A 95 -20.91 9.02 -8.52
CA GLU A 95 -22.31 9.22 -8.81
C GLU A 95 -23.14 9.48 -7.53
N PRO A 96 -24.28 10.18 -7.61
CA PRO A 96 -25.12 10.44 -6.46
C PRO A 96 -25.49 9.15 -5.71
N GLY A 97 -25.28 9.18 -4.38
CA GLY A 97 -25.53 8.03 -3.50
C GLY A 97 -24.43 6.98 -3.47
N ARG A 98 -23.35 7.17 -4.21
CA ARG A 98 -22.14 6.34 -4.13
C ARG A 98 -21.17 6.89 -3.11
N SER A 99 -20.35 6.00 -2.54
CA SER A 99 -19.33 6.33 -1.54
C SER A 99 -18.06 5.54 -1.78
N ALA A 100 -16.99 6.02 -1.22
CA ALA A 100 -15.70 5.32 -1.17
C ALA A 100 -15.22 5.19 0.27
N GLN A 101 -14.12 4.51 0.45
CA GLN A 101 -13.49 4.26 1.74
C GLN A 101 -12.07 4.81 1.71
N PHE A 102 -11.55 5.20 2.85
CA PHE A 102 -10.16 5.66 2.95
C PHE A 102 -9.30 4.63 3.68
N ASN A 103 -8.24 4.17 3.01
CA ASN A 103 -7.31 3.18 3.57
C ASN A 103 -6.06 3.90 4.10
N SER A 104 -5.85 3.89 5.42
CA SER A 104 -4.75 4.58 6.10
C SER A 104 -3.76 3.60 6.74
N LEU A 105 -2.46 3.90 6.63
CA LEU A 105 -1.35 3.08 7.13
C LEU A 105 -1.02 3.46 8.57
N PHE A 106 -1.36 2.62 9.53
CA PHE A 106 -1.13 2.88 10.96
C PHE A 106 0.35 2.95 11.32
N LEU A 107 1.18 2.04 10.78
CA LEU A 107 2.61 1.98 11.09
C LEU A 107 3.46 3.05 10.37
N ASP A 108 2.87 3.85 9.48
CA ASP A 108 3.52 5.06 8.96
C ASP A 108 3.14 6.27 9.83
N PRO A 109 4.02 6.73 10.74
CA PRO A 109 3.66 7.76 11.70
C PRO A 109 3.35 9.11 11.04
N TYR A 110 3.96 9.40 9.89
CA TYR A 110 3.73 10.64 9.16
C TYR A 110 2.35 10.64 8.49
N LEU A 111 2.06 9.60 7.71
CA LEU A 111 0.78 9.48 7.01
C LEU A 111 -0.37 9.34 8.01
N TRP A 112 -0.22 8.49 9.02
CA TRP A 112 -1.23 8.32 10.07
C TRP A 112 -1.57 9.62 10.76
N LYS A 113 -0.54 10.37 11.23
CA LYS A 113 -0.73 11.67 11.89
C LYS A 113 -1.38 12.70 10.99
N MET A 114 -1.06 12.71 9.71
CA MET A 114 -1.66 13.62 8.74
C MET A 114 -3.11 13.24 8.44
N GLN A 115 -3.37 11.98 8.12
CA GLN A 115 -4.62 11.53 7.54
C GLN A 115 -5.72 11.31 8.58
N VAL A 116 -5.44 10.62 9.68
CA VAL A 116 -6.45 10.15 10.64
C VAL A 116 -6.16 10.55 12.08
N GLY A 117 -4.96 10.23 12.58
CA GLY A 117 -4.65 10.31 14.03
C GLY A 117 -4.26 11.69 14.57
N GLY A 118 -4.01 12.69 13.72
CA GLY A 118 -3.54 14.01 14.15
C GLY A 118 -4.24 15.16 13.45
N LYS A 119 -3.84 15.49 12.20
CA LYS A 119 -4.49 16.56 11.42
C LYS A 119 -5.92 16.22 10.99
N ARG A 120 -6.29 14.95 10.99
CA ARG A 120 -7.66 14.45 10.77
C ARG A 120 -8.22 14.86 9.41
N LEU A 121 -7.42 14.74 8.36
CA LEU A 121 -7.83 15.16 7.02
C LEU A 121 -9.02 14.37 6.51
N VAL A 122 -9.12 13.06 6.82
CA VAL A 122 -10.25 12.21 6.41
C VAL A 122 -11.55 12.65 7.08
N GLN A 123 -11.52 12.91 8.40
CA GLN A 123 -12.68 13.39 9.15
C GLN A 123 -13.12 14.77 8.64
N LYS A 124 -12.19 15.67 8.35
CA LYS A 124 -12.45 17.00 7.77
C LYS A 124 -13.03 16.90 6.36
N ALA A 125 -12.50 16.03 5.52
CA ALA A 125 -13.00 15.78 4.17
C ALA A 125 -14.45 15.24 4.22
N ARG A 126 -14.73 14.29 5.11
CA ARG A 126 -16.10 13.80 5.35
C ARG A 126 -17.04 14.92 5.76
N ALA A 127 -16.64 15.76 6.72
CA ALA A 127 -17.43 16.92 7.17
C ALA A 127 -17.64 17.96 6.06
N ALA A 128 -16.69 18.08 5.13
CA ALA A 128 -16.79 18.95 3.95
C ALA A 128 -17.64 18.36 2.80
N GLY A 129 -18.14 17.13 2.95
CA GLY A 129 -19.05 16.50 2.00
C GLY A 129 -18.39 15.47 1.06
N VAL A 130 -17.10 15.16 1.22
CA VAL A 130 -16.49 14.03 0.50
C VAL A 130 -17.19 12.74 0.96
N PRO A 131 -17.73 11.91 0.06
CA PRO A 131 -18.58 10.79 0.42
C PRO A 131 -17.76 9.57 0.88
N PHE A 132 -16.97 9.73 1.95
CA PHE A 132 -16.35 8.62 2.65
C PHE A 132 -17.32 8.00 3.65
N ASP A 133 -17.58 6.70 3.58
CA ASP A 133 -18.43 5.98 4.51
C ASP A 133 -17.65 5.27 5.62
N GLY A 134 -16.39 4.97 5.41
CA GLY A 134 -15.56 4.28 6.38
C GLY A 134 -14.07 4.52 6.23
N VAL A 135 -13.33 4.14 7.25
CA VAL A 135 -11.86 4.12 7.28
C VAL A 135 -11.38 2.70 7.44
N ILE A 136 -10.33 2.35 6.71
CA ILE A 136 -9.60 1.10 6.86
C ILE A 136 -8.27 1.42 7.56
N VAL A 137 -8.04 0.78 8.69
CA VAL A 137 -6.76 0.77 9.39
C VAL A 137 -5.93 -0.41 8.91
N THR A 138 -4.83 -0.13 8.23
CA THR A 138 -3.96 -1.14 7.64
C THR A 138 -2.51 -0.96 8.12
N ALA A 139 -1.65 -1.95 7.84
CA ALA A 139 -0.27 -1.97 8.29
C ALA A 139 -0.14 -1.83 9.82
N GLY A 140 -0.83 -2.65 10.56
CA GLY A 140 -0.85 -2.70 12.02
C GLY A 140 -2.24 -2.47 12.60
N ILE A 141 -2.41 -2.85 13.86
CA ILE A 141 -3.64 -2.67 14.63
C ILE A 141 -3.29 -1.83 15.87
N PRO A 142 -3.94 -0.68 16.07
CA PRO A 142 -3.73 0.12 17.29
C PRO A 142 -4.11 -0.66 18.55
N GLU A 143 -3.56 -0.27 19.69
CA GLU A 143 -3.94 -0.87 20.97
C GLU A 143 -5.44 -0.65 21.24
N LEU A 144 -6.00 -1.47 22.15
CA LEU A 144 -7.45 -1.50 22.39
C LEU A 144 -8.03 -0.12 22.70
N ASP A 145 -7.44 0.57 23.68
CA ASP A 145 -7.93 1.89 24.11
C ASP A 145 -7.80 2.93 23.00
N GLU A 146 -6.70 2.89 22.24
CA GLU A 146 -6.48 3.77 21.07
C GLU A 146 -7.50 3.48 19.97
N SER A 147 -7.78 2.20 19.71
CA SER A 147 -8.78 1.79 18.71
C SER A 147 -10.18 2.23 19.08
N VAL A 148 -10.57 2.08 20.34
CA VAL A 148 -11.89 2.52 20.84
C VAL A 148 -12.03 4.03 20.71
N ALA A 149 -11.04 4.80 21.16
CA ALA A 149 -11.04 6.26 21.04
C ALA A 149 -11.11 6.73 19.58
N LEU A 150 -10.36 6.06 18.68
CA LEU A 150 -10.41 6.34 17.25
C LEU A 150 -11.80 6.08 16.67
N ILE A 151 -12.42 4.95 17.01
CA ILE A 151 -13.75 4.57 16.51
C ILE A 151 -14.81 5.58 16.95
N GLU A 152 -14.77 6.01 18.21
CA GLU A 152 -15.67 7.06 18.71
C GLU A 152 -15.53 8.36 17.91
N GLU A 153 -14.28 8.79 17.68
CA GLU A 153 -13.99 9.98 16.89
C GLU A 153 -14.47 9.86 15.42
N LEU A 154 -14.27 8.71 14.79
CA LEU A 154 -14.75 8.45 13.43
C LEU A 154 -16.28 8.42 13.37
N THR A 155 -16.93 7.89 14.40
CA THR A 155 -18.39 7.90 14.55
C THR A 155 -18.92 9.33 14.64
N GLU A 156 -18.30 10.16 15.47
CA GLU A 156 -18.65 11.58 15.61
C GLU A 156 -18.47 12.35 14.29
N ALA A 157 -17.48 11.99 13.49
CA ALA A 157 -17.26 12.56 12.15
C ALA A 157 -18.27 12.07 11.10
N GLY A 158 -19.20 11.17 11.46
CA GLY A 158 -20.26 10.66 10.59
C GLY A 158 -19.84 9.50 9.67
N LEU A 159 -18.74 8.81 10.00
CA LEU A 159 -18.36 7.56 9.33
C LEU A 159 -19.24 6.41 9.85
N ARG A 160 -19.61 5.50 8.95
CA ARG A 160 -20.64 4.49 9.21
C ARG A 160 -20.08 3.15 9.67
N HIS A 161 -18.81 2.90 9.40
CA HIS A 161 -18.09 1.67 9.77
C HIS A 161 -16.59 1.91 9.80
N VAL A 162 -15.90 1.03 10.52
CA VAL A 162 -14.43 0.96 10.54
C VAL A 162 -14.01 -0.42 10.11
N SER A 163 -12.91 -0.50 9.39
CA SER A 163 -12.31 -1.75 8.96
C SER A 163 -10.88 -1.89 9.46
N PHE A 164 -10.47 -3.10 9.76
CA PHE A 164 -9.08 -3.44 10.11
C PHE A 164 -8.58 -4.57 9.21
N LYS A 165 -7.30 -4.51 8.85
CA LYS A 165 -6.59 -5.55 8.08
C LYS A 165 -5.59 -6.31 8.97
N PRO A 166 -6.04 -7.23 9.82
CA PRO A 166 -5.16 -8.07 10.61
C PRO A 166 -4.49 -9.14 9.74
N GLY A 167 -3.18 -9.37 9.95
CA GLY A 167 -2.39 -10.36 9.21
C GLY A 167 -2.05 -11.61 10.03
N THR A 168 -2.45 -11.72 11.30
CA THR A 168 -2.16 -12.86 12.17
C THR A 168 -3.36 -13.25 13.04
N VAL A 169 -3.39 -14.48 13.52
CA VAL A 169 -4.42 -14.95 14.48
C VAL A 169 -4.52 -14.01 15.69
N THR A 170 -3.39 -13.56 16.22
CA THR A 170 -3.36 -12.63 17.37
C THR A 170 -3.99 -11.31 17.05
N GLN A 171 -3.68 -10.72 15.89
CA GLN A 171 -4.27 -9.46 15.44
C GLN A 171 -5.76 -9.60 15.15
N ILE A 172 -6.22 -10.70 14.55
CA ILE A 172 -7.65 -10.96 14.33
C ILE A 172 -8.38 -10.98 15.67
N ARG A 173 -7.87 -11.68 16.67
CA ARG A 173 -8.45 -11.70 18.02
C ARG A 173 -8.40 -10.32 18.70
N GLN A 174 -7.40 -9.50 18.40
CA GLN A 174 -7.35 -8.09 18.85
C GLN A 174 -8.52 -7.31 18.26
N VAL A 175 -8.76 -7.41 16.94
CA VAL A 175 -9.90 -6.76 16.27
C VAL A 175 -11.24 -7.25 16.82
N VAL A 176 -11.37 -8.55 17.11
CA VAL A 176 -12.58 -9.11 17.74
C VAL A 176 -12.81 -8.50 19.14
N ARG A 177 -11.75 -8.25 19.91
CA ARG A 177 -11.86 -7.54 21.22
C ARG A 177 -12.27 -6.09 21.03
N ILE A 178 -11.69 -5.39 20.03
CA ILE A 178 -12.09 -4.04 19.68
C ILE A 178 -13.59 -4.00 19.34
N ALA A 179 -14.06 -4.91 18.49
CA ALA A 179 -15.48 -4.98 18.14
C ALA A 179 -16.38 -5.20 19.35
N ALA A 180 -15.93 -5.96 20.37
CA ALA A 180 -16.68 -6.17 21.60
C ALA A 180 -16.87 -4.88 22.43
N GLU A 181 -15.86 -3.99 22.43
CA GLU A 181 -15.93 -2.73 23.18
C GLU A 181 -16.77 -1.65 22.46
N VAL A 182 -17.00 -1.80 21.16
CA VAL A 182 -17.77 -0.83 20.35
C VAL A 182 -19.00 -1.48 19.67
N PRO A 183 -19.94 -2.06 20.42
CA PRO A 183 -21.05 -2.83 19.84
C PRO A 183 -21.99 -2.00 18.95
N HIS A 184 -21.94 -0.69 19.06
CA HIS A 184 -22.74 0.27 18.29
C HIS A 184 -22.14 0.58 16.90
N MET A 185 -20.86 0.25 16.68
CA MET A 185 -20.17 0.49 15.41
C MET A 185 -19.91 -0.83 14.68
N PRO A 186 -20.31 -0.98 13.41
CA PRO A 186 -19.92 -2.11 12.61
C PRO A 186 -18.42 -2.11 12.36
N VAL A 187 -17.79 -3.26 12.62
CA VAL A 187 -16.36 -3.49 12.41
C VAL A 187 -16.18 -4.52 11.29
N ILE A 188 -15.54 -4.12 10.20
CA ILE A 188 -15.21 -5.01 9.09
C ILE A 188 -13.83 -5.59 9.35
N VAL A 189 -13.76 -6.92 9.49
CA VAL A 189 -12.51 -7.66 9.67
C VAL A 189 -12.07 -8.13 8.29
N GLN A 190 -11.06 -7.48 7.71
CA GLN A 190 -10.49 -7.82 6.42
C GLN A 190 -9.31 -8.78 6.63
N VAL A 191 -9.55 -10.07 6.56
CA VAL A 191 -8.50 -11.10 6.71
C VAL A 191 -7.85 -11.33 5.35
N GLU A 192 -6.58 -11.02 5.25
CA GLU A 192 -5.80 -11.20 4.03
C GLU A 192 -4.70 -12.23 4.26
N GLY A 193 -4.75 -13.33 3.51
CA GLY A 193 -3.82 -14.46 3.68
C GLY A 193 -2.48 -14.27 2.97
N GLY A 194 -1.58 -15.22 3.18
CA GLY A 194 -0.22 -15.21 2.68
C GLY A 194 -0.07 -15.38 1.17
N ARG A 195 -1.16 -15.61 0.42
CA ARG A 195 -1.15 -15.68 -1.05
C ARG A 195 -1.46 -14.33 -1.71
N ALA A 196 -1.59 -13.26 -0.92
CA ALA A 196 -1.85 -11.93 -1.44
C ALA A 196 -0.65 -11.37 -2.20
N GLY A 197 -0.90 -10.55 -3.21
CA GLY A 197 0.12 -9.71 -3.83
C GLY A 197 0.47 -8.52 -2.93
N GLY A 198 1.68 -8.01 -3.03
CA GLY A 198 2.17 -6.95 -2.16
C GLY A 198 2.47 -7.45 -0.73
N HIS A 199 2.28 -6.59 0.26
CA HIS A 199 2.38 -6.98 1.67
C HIS A 199 1.34 -8.03 2.00
N HIS A 200 1.73 -9.08 2.67
CA HIS A 200 0.87 -10.24 2.94
C HIS A 200 1.06 -10.80 4.36
N SER A 201 0.16 -11.66 4.80
CA SER A 201 0.30 -12.43 6.02
C SER A 201 1.40 -13.49 5.88
N TRP A 202 1.98 -13.89 7.01
CA TRP A 202 2.85 -15.07 7.12
C TRP A 202 2.08 -16.39 7.12
N GLU A 203 0.77 -16.32 7.34
CA GLU A 203 -0.10 -17.47 7.52
C GLU A 203 -1.04 -17.61 6.31
N ASP A 204 -1.38 -18.84 5.95
CA ASP A 204 -2.37 -19.09 4.91
C ASP A 204 -3.76 -18.59 5.34
N LEU A 205 -4.56 -18.13 4.38
CA LEU A 205 -5.91 -17.64 4.64
C LEU A 205 -6.78 -18.68 5.36
N ASP A 206 -6.70 -19.93 4.91
CA ASP A 206 -7.51 -21.01 5.50
C ASP A 206 -7.10 -21.28 6.94
N ASP A 207 -5.80 -21.21 7.27
CA ASP A 207 -5.29 -21.38 8.63
C ASP A 207 -5.75 -20.24 9.56
N LEU A 208 -5.65 -18.99 9.06
CA LEU A 208 -6.17 -17.83 9.80
C LEU A 208 -7.65 -17.95 10.11
N LEU A 209 -8.45 -18.36 9.13
CA LEU A 209 -9.90 -18.47 9.27
C LEU A 209 -10.29 -19.66 10.17
N THR A 210 -9.69 -20.83 9.99
CA THR A 210 -10.01 -21.99 10.86
C THR A 210 -9.70 -21.71 12.32
N ALA A 211 -8.67 -20.92 12.60
CA ALA A 211 -8.29 -20.55 13.97
C ALA A 211 -9.16 -19.44 14.60
N THR A 212 -9.88 -18.64 13.82
CA THR A 212 -10.52 -17.40 14.30
C THR A 212 -11.98 -17.23 13.91
N TYR A 213 -12.51 -18.07 13.03
CA TYR A 213 -13.87 -17.93 12.50
C TYR A 213 -14.94 -17.88 13.59
N ALA A 214 -14.85 -18.77 14.57
CA ALA A 214 -15.79 -18.80 15.69
C ALA A 214 -15.71 -17.50 16.52
N ASP A 215 -14.50 -16.99 16.77
CA ASP A 215 -14.29 -15.76 17.52
C ASP A 215 -14.93 -14.56 16.81
N ILE A 216 -14.79 -14.48 15.48
CA ILE A 216 -15.39 -13.41 14.67
C ILE A 216 -16.90 -13.52 14.65
N ARG A 217 -17.44 -14.74 14.44
CA ARG A 217 -18.89 -14.96 14.34
C ARG A 217 -19.64 -14.87 15.68
N ALA A 218 -18.90 -14.84 16.77
CA ALA A 218 -19.47 -14.53 18.10
C ALA A 218 -19.80 -13.03 18.28
N ARG A 219 -19.45 -12.15 17.32
CA ARG A 219 -19.72 -10.72 17.39
C ARG A 219 -20.76 -10.30 16.37
N ASP A 220 -21.86 -9.70 16.87
CA ASP A 220 -22.98 -9.26 16.02
C ASP A 220 -22.62 -8.09 15.10
N ASN A 221 -21.67 -7.25 15.54
CA ASN A 221 -21.18 -6.09 14.80
C ASN A 221 -19.93 -6.38 13.96
N ALA A 222 -19.43 -7.63 13.93
CA ALA A 222 -18.30 -8.01 13.10
C ALA A 222 -18.77 -8.53 11.73
N VAL A 223 -18.18 -8.00 10.67
CA VAL A 223 -18.40 -8.41 9.27
C VAL A 223 -17.09 -8.93 8.70
N LEU A 224 -17.11 -10.12 8.13
CA LEU A 224 -15.90 -10.82 7.66
C LEU A 224 -15.71 -10.65 6.16
N ALA A 225 -14.67 -9.94 5.76
CA ALA A 225 -14.18 -9.90 4.39
C ALA A 225 -12.84 -10.65 4.28
N VAL A 226 -12.62 -11.36 3.20
CA VAL A 226 -11.39 -12.15 3.01
C VAL A 226 -10.75 -11.90 1.65
N GLY A 227 -9.42 -11.98 1.60
CA GLY A 227 -8.62 -11.79 0.41
C GLY A 227 -7.29 -12.54 0.48
N GLY A 228 -6.51 -12.38 -0.58
CA GLY A 228 -5.23 -13.07 -0.74
C GLY A 228 -5.30 -14.21 -1.74
N GLY A 229 -4.91 -13.93 -2.98
CA GLY A 229 -4.92 -14.91 -4.07
C GLY A 229 -6.30 -15.19 -4.69
N ILE A 230 -7.34 -14.48 -4.28
CA ILE A 230 -8.69 -14.63 -4.84
C ILE A 230 -8.85 -13.67 -6.01
N GLY A 231 -8.91 -14.19 -7.22
CA GLY A 231 -9.07 -13.41 -8.45
C GLY A 231 -10.05 -13.99 -9.45
N ARG A 232 -10.66 -15.16 -9.15
CA ARG A 232 -11.59 -15.86 -10.01
C ARG A 232 -12.95 -16.05 -9.34
N PRO A 233 -14.07 -16.03 -10.13
CA PRO A 233 -15.42 -16.18 -9.58
C PRO A 233 -15.61 -17.46 -8.76
N GLU A 234 -15.02 -18.58 -9.20
CA GLU A 234 -15.14 -19.87 -8.54
C GLU A 234 -14.50 -19.82 -7.13
N GLN A 235 -13.33 -19.19 -7.02
CA GLN A 235 -12.66 -19.00 -5.73
C GLN A 235 -13.49 -18.11 -4.81
N ALA A 236 -14.02 -17.00 -5.33
CA ALA A 236 -14.90 -16.11 -4.58
C ALA A 236 -16.15 -16.85 -4.06
N ALA A 237 -16.78 -17.66 -4.90
CA ALA A 237 -17.94 -18.45 -4.52
C ALA A 237 -17.61 -19.49 -3.45
N GLU A 238 -16.43 -20.11 -3.51
CA GLU A 238 -15.97 -21.07 -2.47
C GLU A 238 -15.96 -20.45 -1.07
N TYR A 239 -15.39 -19.23 -0.95
CA TYR A 239 -15.33 -18.52 0.32
C TYR A 239 -16.70 -17.97 0.74
N LEU A 240 -17.44 -17.32 -0.15
CA LEU A 240 -18.77 -16.79 0.16
C LEU A 240 -19.73 -17.88 0.63
N LEU A 241 -19.69 -19.07 0.02
CA LEU A 241 -20.53 -20.21 0.40
C LEU A 241 -19.95 -21.03 1.58
N GLY A 242 -18.72 -20.75 1.98
CA GLY A 242 -18.05 -21.46 3.07
C GLY A 242 -17.54 -22.85 2.73
N ARG A 243 -17.52 -23.24 1.45
CA ARG A 243 -17.08 -24.60 1.03
C ARG A 243 -15.59 -24.81 1.21
N TRP A 244 -14.81 -23.74 1.22
CA TRP A 244 -13.36 -23.77 1.47
C TRP A 244 -12.99 -24.53 2.75
N SER A 245 -13.85 -24.52 3.79
CA SER A 245 -13.58 -25.15 5.07
C SER A 245 -13.80 -26.67 5.07
N GLU A 246 -14.58 -27.19 4.11
CA GLU A 246 -14.95 -28.62 4.07
C GLU A 246 -13.72 -29.52 3.85
N LYS A 247 -12.75 -29.07 3.03
CA LYS A 247 -11.48 -29.78 2.81
C LYS A 247 -10.62 -29.91 4.08
N HIS A 248 -10.87 -29.07 5.07
CA HIS A 248 -10.21 -29.10 6.39
C HIS A 248 -11.05 -29.84 7.45
N GLY A 249 -12.17 -30.46 7.08
CA GLY A 249 -13.03 -31.22 7.97
C GLY A 249 -13.97 -30.39 8.84
N TYR A 250 -14.17 -29.11 8.50
CA TYR A 250 -15.10 -28.22 9.18
C TYR A 250 -16.44 -28.14 8.44
N PRO A 251 -17.54 -27.77 9.11
CA PRO A 251 -18.78 -27.40 8.43
C PRO A 251 -18.54 -26.14 7.60
N ALA A 252 -19.48 -25.83 6.69
CA ALA A 252 -19.39 -24.64 5.87
C ALA A 252 -19.20 -23.36 6.69
N MET A 253 -18.18 -22.58 6.37
CA MET A 253 -17.80 -21.32 7.03
C MET A 253 -17.93 -20.15 6.04
N PRO A 254 -19.16 -19.63 5.79
CA PRO A 254 -19.37 -18.53 4.84
C PRO A 254 -18.68 -17.24 5.27
N VAL A 255 -18.14 -16.49 4.32
CA VAL A 255 -17.67 -15.12 4.54
C VAL A 255 -18.65 -14.09 3.98
N ASP A 256 -18.56 -12.83 4.39
CA ASP A 256 -19.52 -11.81 4.01
C ASP A 256 -19.11 -11.05 2.75
N ALA A 257 -17.81 -11.01 2.44
CA ALA A 257 -17.28 -10.33 1.26
C ALA A 257 -15.89 -10.84 0.84
N ILE A 258 -15.54 -10.54 -0.41
CA ILE A 258 -14.27 -10.93 -1.04
C ILE A 258 -13.49 -9.68 -1.43
N ILE A 259 -12.22 -9.66 -1.06
CA ILE A 259 -11.28 -8.58 -1.39
C ILE A 259 -10.53 -8.95 -2.66
N ILE A 260 -10.62 -8.09 -3.66
CA ILE A 260 -9.90 -8.21 -4.93
C ILE A 260 -8.77 -7.18 -4.96
N GLY A 261 -7.54 -7.64 -5.12
CA GLY A 261 -6.35 -6.80 -5.26
C GLY A 261 -5.77 -6.87 -6.67
N THR A 262 -4.71 -7.65 -6.85
CA THR A 262 -3.89 -7.73 -8.07
C THR A 262 -4.71 -7.93 -9.35
N ALA A 263 -5.79 -8.70 -9.31
CA ALA A 263 -6.64 -8.93 -10.49
C ALA A 263 -7.25 -7.62 -11.03
N ALA A 264 -7.57 -6.67 -10.17
CA ALA A 264 -8.12 -5.37 -10.57
C ALA A 264 -7.06 -4.43 -11.18
N MET A 265 -5.77 -4.66 -10.96
CA MET A 265 -4.70 -3.85 -11.54
C MET A 265 -4.67 -3.93 -13.08
N ALA A 266 -5.18 -5.01 -13.65
CA ALA A 266 -5.28 -5.18 -15.10
C ALA A 266 -6.53 -4.50 -15.71
N ALA A 267 -7.44 -3.94 -14.91
CA ALA A 267 -8.62 -3.25 -15.39
C ALA A 267 -8.25 -2.02 -16.23
N LYS A 268 -9.14 -1.64 -17.16
CA LYS A 268 -8.89 -0.48 -18.05
C LYS A 268 -8.83 0.83 -17.26
N GLU A 269 -9.55 0.92 -16.16
CA GLU A 269 -9.63 2.06 -15.23
C GLU A 269 -8.37 2.24 -14.38
N SER A 270 -7.54 1.21 -14.29
CA SER A 270 -6.21 1.33 -13.66
C SER A 270 -5.27 2.15 -14.55
N THR A 271 -4.50 3.06 -13.95
CA THR A 271 -3.47 3.88 -14.62
C THR A 271 -2.18 3.12 -14.89
N ALA A 272 -2.07 1.85 -14.46
CA ALA A 272 -0.95 0.99 -14.80
C ALA A 272 -0.72 0.95 -16.32
N SER A 273 0.55 1.00 -16.75
CA SER A 273 0.91 0.98 -18.17
C SER A 273 0.41 -0.31 -18.85
N SER A 274 0.21 -0.25 -20.16
CA SER A 274 -0.19 -1.43 -20.94
C SER A 274 0.80 -2.59 -20.81
N GLY A 275 2.10 -2.28 -20.66
CA GLY A 275 3.13 -3.29 -20.40
C GLY A 275 2.96 -3.99 -19.06
N VAL A 276 2.65 -3.25 -18.00
CA VAL A 276 2.37 -3.83 -16.67
C VAL A 276 1.09 -4.67 -16.71
N LYS A 277 0.02 -4.17 -17.33
CA LYS A 277 -1.24 -4.93 -17.46
C LYS A 277 -1.02 -6.24 -18.24
N LYS A 278 -0.25 -6.16 -19.34
CA LYS A 278 0.10 -7.36 -20.11
C LYS A 278 0.90 -8.35 -19.29
N LEU A 279 1.90 -7.89 -18.54
CA LEU A 279 2.73 -8.71 -17.66
C LEU A 279 1.88 -9.42 -16.59
N LEU A 280 0.93 -8.72 -15.97
CA LEU A 280 -0.01 -9.28 -15.01
C LEU A 280 -0.88 -10.39 -15.61
N VAL A 281 -1.36 -10.19 -16.84
CA VAL A 281 -2.19 -11.18 -17.54
C VAL A 281 -1.37 -12.40 -17.99
N ASP A 282 -0.16 -12.18 -18.46
CA ASP A 282 0.72 -13.25 -18.97
C ASP A 282 1.38 -14.06 -17.83
N THR A 283 1.47 -13.50 -16.62
CA THR A 283 2.05 -14.21 -15.47
C THR A 283 1.07 -15.26 -14.98
N LYS A 284 1.51 -16.52 -14.93
CA LYS A 284 0.68 -17.65 -14.52
C LYS A 284 0.20 -17.51 -13.08
N GLY A 285 1.05 -16.98 -12.20
CA GLY A 285 0.80 -16.93 -10.76
C GLY A 285 0.82 -18.31 -10.12
N THR A 286 0.65 -18.37 -8.81
CA THR A 286 0.62 -19.62 -8.05
C THR A 286 -0.54 -19.62 -7.07
N ASP A 287 -1.13 -20.80 -6.85
CA ASP A 287 -2.09 -21.04 -5.77
C ASP A 287 -1.36 -21.41 -4.45
N ALA A 288 -0.03 -21.59 -4.50
CA ALA A 288 0.80 -21.87 -3.33
C ALA A 288 1.30 -20.58 -2.68
N TRP A 289 1.56 -20.67 -1.39
CA TRP A 289 2.26 -19.60 -0.68
C TRP A 289 3.74 -19.59 -1.00
N VAL A 290 4.26 -18.47 -1.52
CA VAL A 290 5.68 -18.28 -1.81
C VAL A 290 6.36 -17.72 -0.58
N ARG A 291 7.24 -18.53 0.05
CA ARG A 291 7.98 -18.11 1.25
C ARG A 291 8.97 -16.98 0.96
N ALA A 292 9.39 -16.28 2.02
CA ALA A 292 10.40 -15.24 1.98
C ALA A 292 11.66 -15.66 1.18
N GLY A 293 12.11 -14.81 0.25
CA GLY A 293 13.25 -15.06 -0.62
C GLY A 293 12.99 -16.10 -1.71
N GLY A 294 11.79 -16.67 -1.81
CA GLY A 294 11.43 -17.66 -2.82
C GLY A 294 10.90 -17.03 -4.12
N ALA A 295 10.86 -17.84 -5.18
CA ALA A 295 10.14 -17.52 -6.40
C ALA A 295 9.49 -18.79 -6.96
N GLU A 296 8.24 -18.68 -7.46
CA GLU A 296 7.49 -19.79 -8.02
C GLU A 296 6.51 -19.29 -9.08
N GLU A 297 6.50 -19.94 -10.23
CA GLU A 297 5.56 -19.69 -11.34
C GLU A 297 5.39 -18.21 -11.75
N GLY A 298 6.47 -17.42 -11.68
CA GLY A 298 6.49 -16.00 -12.02
C GLY A 298 6.17 -15.05 -10.87
N MET A 299 5.96 -15.60 -9.67
CA MET A 299 5.84 -14.83 -8.41
C MET A 299 7.15 -14.91 -7.61
N ALA A 300 7.50 -13.84 -6.93
CA ALA A 300 8.63 -13.76 -6.02
C ALA A 300 8.24 -13.14 -4.70
N SER A 301 8.84 -13.57 -3.61
CA SER A 301 8.75 -12.92 -2.31
C SER A 301 10.04 -12.12 -2.06
N GLY A 302 9.91 -10.81 -2.00
CA GLY A 302 10.96 -9.86 -1.67
C GLY A 302 10.74 -9.22 -0.31
N ARG A 303 11.60 -8.25 0.04
CA ARG A 303 11.44 -7.45 1.26
C ARG A 303 11.18 -5.98 0.91
N SER A 304 10.15 -5.40 1.49
CA SER A 304 9.79 -4.01 1.30
C SER A 304 10.72 -3.06 2.07
N GLN A 305 10.65 -1.77 1.76
CA GLN A 305 11.34 -0.72 2.51
C GLN A 305 10.91 -0.65 3.99
N LEU A 306 9.73 -1.16 4.31
CA LEU A 306 9.22 -1.27 5.68
C LEU A 306 9.73 -2.52 6.41
N GLY A 307 10.59 -3.31 5.77
CA GLY A 307 11.16 -4.54 6.33
C GLY A 307 10.18 -5.72 6.37
N ALA A 308 9.01 -5.60 5.75
CA ALA A 308 8.02 -6.66 5.64
C ALA A 308 8.16 -7.42 4.31
N ASP A 309 7.78 -8.68 4.29
CA ASP A 309 7.77 -9.46 3.06
C ASP A 309 6.65 -9.01 2.13
N ILE A 310 6.95 -9.00 0.84
CA ILE A 310 6.00 -8.66 -0.22
C ILE A 310 6.06 -9.70 -1.33
N HIS A 311 4.89 -10.02 -1.90
CA HIS A 311 4.80 -10.77 -3.14
C HIS A 311 4.74 -9.81 -4.33
N GLU A 312 5.59 -10.07 -5.31
CA GLU A 312 5.64 -9.32 -6.57
C GLU A 312 5.83 -10.27 -7.75
N ILE A 313 5.62 -9.78 -8.96
CA ILE A 313 5.99 -10.55 -10.15
C ILE A 313 7.51 -10.65 -10.16
N ASP A 314 8.04 -11.86 -10.47
CA ASP A 314 9.49 -12.10 -10.58
C ASP A 314 10.07 -11.31 -11.75
N ASN A 315 10.54 -10.12 -11.45
CA ASN A 315 11.13 -9.17 -12.38
C ASN A 315 12.64 -9.00 -12.13
N ALA A 316 13.29 -8.14 -12.91
CA ALA A 316 14.73 -7.90 -12.78
C ALA A 316 15.09 -7.34 -11.39
N ALA A 317 14.25 -6.47 -10.81
CA ALA A 317 14.49 -5.90 -9.49
C ALA A 317 14.36 -6.96 -8.38
N ALA A 318 13.34 -7.83 -8.45
CA ALA A 318 13.17 -8.95 -7.53
C ALA A 318 14.35 -9.92 -7.57
N ARG A 319 14.85 -10.22 -8.78
CA ARG A 319 16.04 -11.09 -8.94
C ARG A 319 17.32 -10.45 -8.42
N ALA A 320 17.52 -9.16 -8.69
CA ALA A 320 18.66 -8.42 -8.15
C ALA A 320 18.59 -8.34 -6.61
N GLY A 321 17.41 -8.12 -6.04
CA GLY A 321 17.20 -8.12 -4.59
C GLY A 321 17.59 -9.45 -3.95
N ARG A 322 17.11 -10.57 -4.48
CA ARG A 322 17.50 -11.91 -3.98
C ARG A 322 19.00 -12.16 -4.06
N LEU A 323 19.65 -11.77 -5.19
CA LEU A 323 21.10 -11.85 -5.33
C LEU A 323 21.83 -11.05 -4.25
N LEU A 324 21.36 -9.83 -3.95
CA LEU A 324 21.94 -9.01 -2.90
C LEU A 324 21.73 -9.62 -1.51
N ASP A 325 20.57 -10.20 -1.24
CA ASP A 325 20.27 -10.89 0.03
C ASP A 325 21.18 -12.12 0.24
N GLU A 326 21.49 -12.87 -0.84
CA GLU A 326 22.41 -14.02 -0.78
C GLU A 326 23.83 -13.65 -0.34
N VAL A 327 24.29 -12.45 -0.69
CA VAL A 327 25.65 -11.97 -0.37
C VAL A 327 25.68 -10.96 0.76
N ALA A 328 24.53 -10.65 1.36
CA ALA A 328 24.41 -9.67 2.43
C ALA A 328 25.31 -10.02 3.61
N ASN A 329 26.09 -9.04 4.07
CA ASN A 329 27.06 -9.16 5.17
C ASN A 329 28.27 -10.07 4.90
N ASP A 330 28.53 -10.46 3.66
CA ASP A 330 29.72 -11.21 3.25
C ASP A 330 30.52 -10.43 2.19
N ALA A 331 31.51 -9.65 2.64
CA ALA A 331 32.33 -8.82 1.76
C ALA A 331 33.13 -9.63 0.71
N ASP A 332 33.54 -10.86 1.04
CA ASP A 332 34.27 -11.73 0.12
C ASP A 332 33.33 -12.27 -0.96
N ALA A 333 32.09 -12.63 -0.60
CA ALA A 333 31.07 -13.04 -1.56
C ALA A 333 30.66 -11.87 -2.48
N VAL A 334 30.51 -10.66 -1.95
CA VAL A 334 30.27 -9.45 -2.77
C VAL A 334 31.39 -9.21 -3.74
N ALA A 335 32.65 -9.28 -3.30
CA ALA A 335 33.81 -9.08 -4.15
C ALA A 335 33.92 -10.16 -5.26
N ALA A 336 33.64 -11.41 -4.90
CA ALA A 336 33.70 -12.53 -5.84
C ALA A 336 32.61 -12.49 -6.93
N ARG A 337 31.44 -11.92 -6.61
CA ARG A 337 30.27 -11.84 -7.53
C ARG A 337 30.00 -10.42 -8.04
N ARG A 338 30.97 -9.50 -7.88
CA ARG A 338 30.80 -8.09 -8.18
C ARG A 338 30.21 -7.80 -9.57
N ASP A 339 30.76 -8.43 -10.60
CA ASP A 339 30.31 -8.20 -11.99
C ASP A 339 28.89 -8.74 -12.21
N GLU A 340 28.53 -9.86 -11.60
CA GLU A 340 27.16 -10.41 -11.62
C GLU A 340 26.17 -9.48 -10.92
N ILE A 341 26.54 -8.94 -9.76
CA ILE A 341 25.73 -8.00 -8.99
C ILE A 341 25.49 -6.72 -9.81
N ILE A 342 26.55 -6.13 -10.37
CA ILE A 342 26.44 -4.92 -11.19
C ILE A 342 25.55 -5.17 -12.42
N ALA A 343 25.72 -6.32 -13.10
CA ALA A 343 24.87 -6.68 -14.23
C ALA A 343 23.40 -6.82 -13.84
N ALA A 344 23.11 -7.45 -12.69
CA ALA A 344 21.76 -7.60 -12.19
C ALA A 344 21.13 -6.24 -11.83
N ILE A 345 21.86 -5.35 -11.17
CA ILE A 345 21.39 -4.00 -10.82
C ILE A 345 21.16 -3.17 -12.10
N ASN A 346 22.06 -3.22 -13.09
CA ASN A 346 21.92 -2.52 -14.36
C ASN A 346 20.72 -3.02 -15.20
N GLY A 347 20.22 -4.21 -14.92
CA GLY A 347 19.00 -4.75 -15.53
C GLY A 347 17.71 -4.19 -14.90
N THR A 348 17.81 -3.36 -13.86
CA THR A 348 16.66 -2.75 -13.17
C THR A 348 16.42 -1.31 -13.63
N ALA A 349 15.31 -0.71 -13.17
CA ALA A 349 15.03 0.71 -13.38
C ALA A 349 15.96 1.64 -12.55
N LYS A 350 16.76 1.07 -11.65
CA LYS A 350 17.74 1.80 -10.82
C LYS A 350 19.12 1.19 -11.07
N PRO A 351 19.78 1.54 -12.18
CA PRO A 351 21.08 0.98 -12.53
C PRO A 351 22.16 1.35 -11.51
N TYR A 352 23.22 0.55 -11.49
CA TYR A 352 24.35 0.78 -10.61
C TYR A 352 24.95 2.17 -10.85
N PHE A 353 25.02 2.96 -9.78
CA PHE A 353 25.50 4.35 -9.87
C PHE A 353 27.03 4.41 -10.10
N GLY A 354 27.77 3.57 -9.41
CA GLY A 354 29.22 3.52 -9.37
C GLY A 354 29.74 3.38 -7.94
N ASP A 355 31.07 3.17 -7.81
CA ASP A 355 31.75 3.17 -6.52
C ASP A 355 31.98 4.63 -6.07
N VAL A 356 30.97 5.25 -5.50
CA VAL A 356 30.93 6.70 -5.19
C VAL A 356 32.17 7.15 -4.39
N ALA A 357 32.68 6.30 -3.48
CA ALA A 357 33.89 6.58 -2.71
C ALA A 357 35.16 6.71 -3.59
N ASP A 358 35.13 6.20 -4.81
CA ASP A 358 36.25 6.25 -5.77
C ASP A 358 36.08 7.32 -6.84
N MET A 359 34.93 8.01 -6.87
CA MET A 359 34.58 9.03 -7.85
C MET A 359 35.12 10.40 -7.45
N THR A 360 35.30 11.27 -8.46
CA THR A 360 35.44 12.71 -8.32
C THR A 360 34.08 13.40 -8.20
N TYR A 361 34.05 14.65 -7.77
CA TYR A 361 32.82 15.45 -7.75
C TYR A 361 32.19 15.55 -9.15
N ARG A 362 33.02 15.71 -10.19
CA ARG A 362 32.56 15.71 -11.58
C ARG A 362 31.87 14.42 -11.95
N GLU A 363 32.52 13.28 -11.70
CA GLU A 363 31.98 11.97 -12.08
C GLU A 363 30.65 11.69 -11.40
N VAL A 364 30.46 12.13 -10.16
CA VAL A 364 29.16 11.98 -9.44
C VAL A 364 28.08 12.83 -10.09
N LEU A 365 28.37 14.10 -10.42
CA LEU A 365 27.40 15.01 -11.05
C LEU A 365 27.03 14.54 -12.46
N ASP A 366 28.03 14.17 -13.27
CA ASP A 366 27.81 13.69 -14.63
C ASP A 366 26.99 12.39 -14.60
N ARG A 367 27.31 11.47 -13.71
CA ARG A 367 26.57 10.22 -13.56
C ARG A 367 25.14 10.46 -13.09
N TYR A 368 24.93 11.41 -12.19
CA TYR A 368 23.59 11.78 -11.78
C TYR A 368 22.75 12.29 -12.95
N LEU A 369 23.31 13.19 -13.76
CA LEU A 369 22.63 13.75 -14.93
C LEU A 369 22.38 12.69 -16.01
N GLU A 370 23.33 11.79 -16.25
CA GLU A 370 23.15 10.66 -17.17
C GLU A 370 21.90 9.83 -16.83
N LEU A 371 21.65 9.62 -15.55
CA LEU A 371 20.53 8.80 -15.07
C LEU A 371 19.22 9.59 -14.91
N ALA A 372 19.31 10.83 -14.43
CA ALA A 372 18.15 11.64 -14.07
C ALA A 372 17.65 12.55 -15.17
N ALA A 373 18.53 12.91 -16.13
CA ALA A 373 18.26 13.84 -17.22
C ALA A 373 18.89 13.37 -18.55
N PRO A 374 18.63 12.13 -19.03
CA PRO A 374 19.34 11.53 -20.16
C PRO A 374 19.18 12.30 -21.48
N GLU A 375 18.13 13.07 -21.63
CA GLU A 375 17.87 13.92 -22.79
C GLU A 375 18.07 15.42 -22.49
N GLY A 376 18.74 15.74 -21.37
CA GLY A 376 19.01 17.12 -20.93
C GLY A 376 17.90 17.73 -20.09
N GLU A 377 16.75 17.09 -19.97
CA GLU A 377 15.65 17.46 -19.08
C GLU A 377 15.47 16.40 -18.01
N PHE A 378 15.20 16.83 -16.77
CA PHE A 378 14.96 15.90 -15.68
C PHE A 378 13.67 15.11 -15.91
N LEU A 379 13.76 13.79 -15.74
CA LEU A 379 12.62 12.86 -15.87
C LEU A 379 11.51 13.14 -14.85
N ASP A 380 11.86 13.73 -13.71
CA ASP A 380 10.93 14.09 -12.64
C ASP A 380 11.41 15.33 -11.89
N PRO A 381 10.53 16.29 -11.53
CA PRO A 381 10.90 17.51 -10.80
C PRO A 381 11.59 17.24 -9.46
N SER A 382 11.28 16.14 -8.79
CA SER A 382 11.92 15.77 -7.52
C SER A 382 13.40 15.44 -7.70
N TRP A 383 13.81 14.97 -8.88
CA TRP A 383 15.20 14.68 -9.20
C TRP A 383 15.99 15.96 -9.45
N ALA A 384 15.37 16.97 -10.07
CA ALA A 384 15.96 18.29 -10.17
C ALA A 384 16.24 18.88 -8.79
N ALA A 385 15.25 18.85 -7.89
CA ALA A 385 15.41 19.34 -6.52
C ALA A 385 16.52 18.60 -5.74
N ARG A 386 16.67 17.29 -5.94
CA ARG A 386 17.77 16.52 -5.33
C ARG A 386 19.12 16.86 -5.93
N PHE A 387 19.18 17.06 -7.23
CA PHE A 387 20.40 17.53 -7.91
C PHE A 387 20.87 18.84 -7.31
N ASP A 388 19.96 19.79 -7.14
CA ASP A 388 20.24 21.08 -6.53
C ASP A 388 20.86 20.96 -5.13
N VAL A 389 20.30 20.06 -4.29
CA VAL A 389 20.85 19.81 -2.95
C VAL A 389 22.27 19.22 -3.02
N ILE A 390 22.54 18.35 -4.00
CA ILE A 390 23.89 17.78 -4.21
C ILE A 390 24.87 18.87 -4.64
N VAL A 391 24.47 19.73 -5.58
CA VAL A 391 25.29 20.86 -6.05
C VAL A 391 25.62 21.81 -4.90
N ASP A 392 24.61 22.26 -4.14
CA ASP A 392 24.80 23.17 -3.00
C ASP A 392 25.77 22.56 -1.96
N ARG A 393 25.66 21.27 -1.70
CA ARG A 393 26.55 20.55 -0.76
C ARG A 393 27.97 20.46 -1.29
N PHE A 394 28.16 20.19 -2.59
CA PHE A 394 29.46 20.08 -3.22
C PHE A 394 30.15 21.45 -3.29
N GLU A 395 29.41 22.49 -3.67
CA GLU A 395 29.89 23.85 -3.72
C GLU A 395 30.33 24.32 -2.33
N ALA A 396 29.51 24.09 -1.30
CA ALA A 396 29.87 24.43 0.08
C ALA A 396 31.14 23.69 0.55
N ARG A 397 31.37 22.48 0.09
CA ARG A 397 32.58 21.71 0.41
C ARG A 397 33.83 22.22 -0.30
N LEU A 398 33.68 22.56 -1.58
CA LEU A 398 34.80 22.99 -2.45
C LEU A 398 35.20 24.46 -2.20
N SER A 399 34.24 25.27 -1.77
CA SER A 399 34.52 26.61 -1.23
C SER A 399 35.09 26.44 0.16
N ASP A 400 36.35 26.83 0.44
CA ASP A 400 36.91 26.84 1.79
C ASP A 400 35.97 27.62 2.72
N ALA A 401 35.09 26.91 3.41
CA ALA A 401 33.88 27.41 4.08
C ALA A 401 34.13 28.15 5.40
N ASP A 402 35.36 28.63 5.65
CA ASP A 402 35.69 29.46 6.81
C ASP A 402 35.34 30.95 6.65
N SER A 403 34.79 31.36 5.51
CA SER A 403 34.55 32.79 5.20
C SER A 403 33.11 33.30 5.41
N GLY A 404 32.20 32.53 5.93
CA GLY A 404 30.93 33.02 6.53
C GLY A 404 29.89 33.71 5.60
N GLU A 405 30.20 34.04 4.36
CA GLU A 405 29.28 34.53 3.37
C GLU A 405 29.44 33.69 2.09
N PHE A 406 28.44 32.89 1.80
CA PHE A 406 28.37 31.98 0.67
C PHE A 406 27.22 32.39 -0.25
N ASP A 407 27.56 33.02 -1.39
CA ASP A 407 26.61 33.25 -2.50
C ASP A 407 26.65 32.02 -3.43
N SER A 408 25.60 31.22 -3.43
CA SER A 408 25.52 30.04 -4.30
C SER A 408 25.56 30.41 -5.76
N ILE A 409 26.37 29.72 -6.56
CA ILE A 409 26.43 29.82 -8.03
C ILE A 409 25.03 29.71 -8.66
N ARG A 410 24.09 28.99 -8.00
CA ARG A 410 22.69 28.89 -8.44
C ARG A 410 21.93 30.20 -8.36
N THR A 411 22.31 31.10 -7.46
CA THR A 411 21.67 32.43 -7.38
C THR A 411 21.97 33.24 -8.64
N ASP A 412 23.12 33.05 -9.22
CA ASP A 412 23.51 33.69 -10.50
C ASP A 412 22.85 32.98 -11.69
N ALA A 413 22.69 31.64 -11.65
CA ALA A 413 22.04 30.86 -12.70
C ALA A 413 20.52 31.08 -12.77
N SER A 414 19.87 31.30 -11.61
CA SER A 414 18.42 31.57 -11.55
C SER A 414 18.02 32.96 -12.04
N ASN A 415 18.97 33.90 -12.12
CA ASN A 415 18.78 35.25 -12.66
C ASN A 415 18.95 35.32 -14.17
N ALA A 416 19.46 34.28 -14.84
CA ALA A 416 19.45 34.13 -16.29
C ALA A 416 18.11 33.54 -16.75
N GLU A 417 17.41 34.19 -17.66
CA GLU A 417 16.12 33.77 -18.21
C GLU A 417 16.17 32.31 -18.71
N GLY A 418 15.53 31.40 -17.95
CA GLY A 418 15.42 29.95 -18.20
C GLY A 418 16.21 29.14 -17.19
N ALA A 419 15.56 28.18 -16.59
CA ALA A 419 16.20 27.20 -15.69
C ALA A 419 17.43 26.61 -16.39
N ALA A 420 18.64 26.91 -15.86
CA ALA A 420 19.88 26.35 -16.40
C ALA A 420 19.73 24.81 -16.38
N SER A 421 19.99 24.15 -17.50
CA SER A 421 20.00 22.69 -17.53
C SER A 421 21.04 22.18 -16.52
N GLY A 422 20.84 20.99 -15.95
CA GLY A 422 21.80 20.42 -14.99
C GLY A 422 23.24 20.47 -15.53
N THR A 423 23.42 20.25 -16.81
CA THR A 423 24.73 20.35 -17.50
C THR A 423 25.34 21.79 -17.44
N ALA A 424 24.53 22.82 -17.57
CA ALA A 424 25.00 24.21 -17.44
C ALA A 424 25.43 24.52 -15.99
N THR A 425 24.71 23.99 -15.02
CA THR A 425 25.06 24.10 -13.58
C THR A 425 26.42 23.45 -13.29
N VAL A 426 26.66 22.24 -13.82
CA VAL A 426 27.97 21.56 -13.68
C VAL A 426 29.08 22.35 -14.33
N ALA A 427 28.82 22.94 -15.49
CA ALA A 427 29.82 23.78 -16.18
C ALA A 427 30.20 25.04 -15.35
N LEU A 428 29.21 25.72 -14.77
CA LEU A 428 29.46 26.89 -13.91
C LEU A 428 30.22 26.49 -12.64
N LEU A 429 29.86 25.38 -12.04
CA LEU A 429 30.57 24.87 -10.86
C LEU A 429 32.02 24.51 -11.19
N ALA A 430 32.27 23.96 -12.38
CA ALA A 430 33.62 23.61 -12.86
C ALA A 430 34.49 24.84 -13.22
N GLU A 431 33.89 25.99 -13.54
CA GLU A 431 34.61 27.25 -13.73
C GLU A 431 35.09 27.84 -12.38
N ALA A 432 34.31 27.60 -11.31
CA ALA A 432 34.62 28.15 -10.00
C ALA A 432 35.50 27.21 -9.15
N HIS A 433 35.39 25.90 -9.34
CA HIS A 433 36.02 24.89 -8.48
C HIS A 433 36.66 23.78 -9.31
N ASP A 434 37.71 23.14 -8.75
CA ASP A 434 38.30 21.91 -9.31
C ASP A 434 37.39 20.72 -8.96
N LEU A 435 36.56 20.27 -9.90
CA LEU A 435 35.67 19.12 -9.74
C LEU A 435 36.37 17.77 -9.95
N ASP A 436 37.61 17.76 -10.45
CA ASP A 436 38.34 16.52 -10.75
C ASP A 436 39.09 15.97 -9.51
N VAL A 437 38.85 16.59 -8.35
CA VAL A 437 39.29 16.05 -7.05
C VAL A 437 38.37 14.95 -6.57
N ARG A 438 38.94 13.99 -5.82
CA ARG A 438 38.19 12.86 -5.27
C ARG A 438 37.14 13.34 -4.28
N LEU A 439 35.96 12.71 -4.34
CA LEU A 439 34.88 13.00 -3.40
C LEU A 439 35.32 12.81 -1.94
N HIS A 440 34.97 13.78 -1.10
CA HIS A 440 35.26 13.64 0.32
C HIS A 440 34.41 12.50 0.94
N PRO A 441 34.97 11.67 1.84
CA PRO A 441 34.26 10.50 2.39
C PRO A 441 32.92 10.82 3.05
N SER A 442 32.73 12.04 3.57
CA SER A 442 31.44 12.46 4.13
C SER A 442 30.40 12.87 3.10
N ASP A 443 30.76 12.95 1.84
CA ASP A 443 29.90 13.30 0.72
C ASP A 443 29.55 12.10 -0.16
N ALA A 444 30.21 10.95 0.09
CA ALA A 444 30.00 9.66 -0.56
C ALA A 444 28.78 8.87 -0.03
#